data_9bc9c3408308389561662bf58400ad2e
#
_entry.id   9bc9c3408308389561662bf58400ad2e
#
_cell.length_a   1.000
_cell.length_b   1.000
_cell.length_c   1.000
_cell.angle_alpha   90.00
_cell.angle_beta   90.00
_cell.angle_gamma   90.00
#
_symmetry.space_group_name_H-M   'P 1'
#
loop_
_entity.id
_entity.type
_entity.pdbx_description
1 polymer ?
#
loop_
_entity_poly.entity_id
_entity_poly.type
_entity_poly.pdbx_seq_one_letter_code
_entity_poly.pdbx_strand_id
1 'polypeptide(L)'
;MQFTKRLRDPIARGEITCSVRIWRQPHVKVGHSYRMGEGRVVVDALRQIKLEDVTPALARKSGFAGVVDLLKTAKHGHGDKVYLVEFHYEG
;
A
#
# COMPACT_ATOMS: atom_id res chain seq x y z
N MET A 1 2.77 8.94 -3.17
CA MET A 1 2.78 7.51 -2.86
C MET A 1 3.49 6.76 -3.98
N GLN A 2 4.44 5.91 -3.62
CA GLN A 2 5.22 5.20 -4.62
C GLN A 2 5.06 3.69 -4.46
N PHE A 3 5.12 2.98 -5.59
CA PHE A 3 5.02 1.53 -5.63
C PHE A 3 6.21 0.95 -6.38
N THR A 4 6.64 -0.26 -5.98
CA THR A 4 7.66 -0.98 -6.73
C THR A 4 7.14 -1.26 -8.14
N LYS A 5 8.05 -1.31 -9.09
CA LYS A 5 7.69 -1.44 -10.51
C LYS A 5 6.79 -2.64 -10.79
N ARG A 6 7.07 -3.79 -10.16
CA ARG A 6 6.29 -5.03 -10.38
C ARG A 6 4.84 -4.94 -9.93
N LEU A 7 4.50 -3.99 -9.04
CA LEU A 7 3.14 -3.82 -8.55
C LEU A 7 2.30 -2.87 -9.39
N ARG A 8 2.93 -2.04 -10.23
CA ARG A 8 2.22 -0.99 -10.97
C ARG A 8 1.19 -1.54 -11.95
N ASP A 9 1.54 -2.55 -12.73
CA ASP A 9 0.60 -3.15 -13.68
C ASP A 9 -0.60 -3.81 -12.98
N PRO A 10 -0.40 -4.67 -11.96
CA PRO A 10 -1.54 -5.21 -11.22
C PRO A 10 -2.42 -4.13 -10.58
N ILE A 11 -1.85 -3.05 -10.08
CA ILE A 11 -2.61 -1.92 -9.54
C ILE A 11 -3.43 -1.27 -10.64
N ALA A 12 -2.83 -1.00 -11.80
CA ALA A 12 -3.53 -0.37 -12.92
C ALA A 12 -4.66 -1.25 -13.46
N ARG A 13 -4.56 -2.58 -13.33
CA ARG A 13 -5.62 -3.51 -13.72
C ARG A 13 -6.70 -3.69 -12.65
N GLY A 14 -6.55 -3.07 -11.49
CA GLY A 14 -7.50 -3.22 -10.40
C GLY A 14 -7.34 -4.52 -9.59
N GLU A 15 -6.27 -5.25 -9.78
CA GLU A 15 -6.01 -6.51 -9.07
C GLU A 15 -5.49 -6.27 -7.66
N ILE A 16 -4.76 -5.17 -7.45
CA ILE A 16 -4.26 -4.76 -6.15
C ILE A 16 -4.90 -3.43 -5.78
N THR A 17 -5.59 -3.40 -4.64
CA THR A 17 -6.34 -2.23 -4.17
C THR A 17 -5.99 -1.84 -2.73
N CYS A 18 -4.90 -2.37 -2.19
CA CYS A 18 -4.45 -1.99 -0.86
C CYS A 18 -2.93 -2.07 -0.76
N SER A 19 -2.39 -1.36 0.22
CA SER A 19 -0.97 -1.36 0.51
C SER A 19 -0.77 -1.23 2.01
N VAL A 20 0.20 -1.97 2.55
CA VAL A 20 0.61 -1.84 3.95
C VAL A 20 1.88 -1.01 3.98
N ARG A 21 1.89 0.03 4.79
CA ARG A 21 3.02 0.95 4.92
C ARG A 21 3.42 1.11 6.37
N ILE A 22 4.71 1.22 6.62
CA ILE A 22 5.23 1.50 7.96
C ILE A 22 5.81 2.90 7.93
N TRP A 23 5.14 3.82 8.59
CA TRP A 23 5.48 5.24 8.61
C TRP A 23 5.52 5.78 10.03
N ARG A 24 6.20 6.90 10.21
CA ARG A 24 6.14 7.65 11.45
C ARG A 24 4.81 8.40 11.54
N GLN A 25 4.33 8.91 10.42
CA GLN A 25 3.03 9.56 10.28
C GLN A 25 2.52 9.34 8.86
N PRO A 26 1.22 9.47 8.61
CA PRO A 26 0.69 9.21 7.27
C PRO A 26 1.31 10.12 6.20
N HIS A 27 1.71 9.51 5.09
CA HIS A 27 2.22 10.22 3.91
C HIS A 27 1.16 10.41 2.84
N VAL A 28 -0.07 9.97 3.10
CA VAL A 28 -1.19 10.09 2.15
C VAL A 28 -2.42 10.59 2.89
N LYS A 29 -3.40 11.12 2.14
CA LYS A 29 -4.67 11.59 2.68
C LYS A 29 -5.82 10.95 1.92
N VAL A 30 -6.88 10.57 2.65
CA VAL A 30 -8.10 10.04 2.05
C VAL A 30 -8.69 11.07 1.10
N GLY A 31 -9.13 10.61 -0.07
CA GLY A 31 -9.69 11.46 -1.11
C GLY A 31 -8.66 12.11 -2.03
N HIS A 32 -7.39 12.08 -1.67
CA HIS A 32 -6.33 12.61 -2.53
C HIS A 32 -5.88 11.57 -3.54
N SER A 33 -5.33 12.03 -4.67
CA SER A 33 -4.81 11.16 -5.70
C SER A 33 -3.31 11.38 -5.88
N TYR A 34 -2.63 10.32 -6.30
CA TYR A 34 -1.19 10.30 -6.47
C TYR A 34 -0.87 9.68 -7.83
N ARG A 35 -0.09 10.39 -8.64
CA ARG A 35 0.20 9.94 -9.99
C ARG A 35 0.96 8.61 -9.98
N MET A 36 0.54 7.70 -10.86
CA MET A 36 1.25 6.45 -11.11
C MET A 36 1.08 6.08 -12.59
N GLY A 37 2.18 6.06 -13.33
CA GLY A 37 2.12 5.80 -14.77
C GLY A 37 1.33 6.88 -15.48
N GLU A 38 0.38 6.48 -16.32
CA GLU A 38 -0.48 7.41 -17.08
C GLU A 38 -1.74 7.80 -16.33
N GLY A 39 -2.03 7.15 -15.21
CA GLY A 39 -3.19 7.42 -14.39
C GLY A 39 -2.80 7.84 -12.99
N ARG A 40 -3.67 7.53 -12.03
CA ARG A 40 -3.47 7.89 -10.64
C ARG A 40 -4.10 6.90 -9.69
N VAL A 41 -3.52 6.83 -8.50
CA VAL A 41 -4.05 6.06 -7.37
C VAL A 41 -4.85 7.03 -6.50
N VAL A 42 -6.12 6.72 -6.25
CA VAL A 42 -7.00 7.52 -5.40
C VAL A 42 -7.14 6.80 -4.06
N VAL A 43 -6.84 7.48 -2.97
CA VAL A 43 -6.91 6.89 -1.63
C VAL A 43 -8.35 6.91 -1.14
N ASP A 44 -8.91 5.72 -0.89
CA ASP A 44 -10.28 5.55 -0.42
C ASP A 44 -10.36 5.47 1.11
N ALA A 45 -9.37 4.83 1.76
CA ALA A 45 -9.34 4.69 3.20
C ALA A 45 -7.90 4.60 3.70
N LEU A 46 -7.70 5.06 4.92
CA LEU A 46 -6.41 5.01 5.60
C LEU A 46 -6.66 4.64 7.05
N ARG A 47 -6.08 3.53 7.51
CA ARG A 47 -6.24 3.07 8.89
C ARG A 47 -4.89 2.69 9.49
N GLN A 48 -4.70 3.06 10.75
CA GLN A 48 -3.58 2.53 11.51
C GLN A 48 -3.98 1.15 12.03
N ILE A 49 -3.13 0.16 11.79
CA ILE A 49 -3.34 -1.22 12.25
C ILE A 49 -2.15 -1.65 13.10
N LYS A 50 -2.25 -2.82 13.70
CA LYS A 50 -1.15 -3.42 14.47
C LYS A 50 -0.34 -4.34 13.55
N LEU A 51 0.92 -4.56 13.91
CA LEU A 51 1.78 -5.47 13.14
C LEU A 51 1.18 -6.87 13.06
N GLU A 52 0.56 -7.35 14.14
CA GLU A 52 -0.10 -8.65 14.18
C GLU A 52 -1.33 -8.74 13.27
N ASP A 53 -1.86 -7.61 12.80
CA ASP A 53 -2.96 -7.59 11.84
C ASP A 53 -2.48 -7.86 10.42
N VAL A 54 -1.17 -7.85 10.18
CA VAL A 54 -0.59 -8.16 8.87
C VAL A 54 -0.52 -9.67 8.72
N THR A 55 -1.57 -10.24 8.14
CA THR A 55 -1.68 -11.68 7.91
C THR A 55 -1.08 -12.06 6.56
N PRO A 56 -0.78 -13.36 6.34
CA PRO A 56 -0.38 -13.83 5.01
C PRO A 56 -1.39 -13.49 3.91
N ALA A 57 -2.69 -13.55 4.24
CA ALA A 57 -3.74 -13.19 3.28
C ALA A 57 -3.66 -11.72 2.91
N LEU A 58 -3.46 -10.82 3.88
CA LEU A 58 -3.31 -9.40 3.62
C LEU A 58 -2.04 -9.12 2.81
N ALA A 59 -0.95 -9.80 3.11
CA ALA A 59 0.30 -9.66 2.37
C ALA A 59 0.10 -10.01 0.88
N ARG A 60 -0.57 -11.13 0.60
CA ARG A 60 -0.86 -11.54 -0.77
C ARG A 60 -1.81 -10.57 -1.47
N LYS A 61 -2.82 -10.08 -0.77
CA LYS A 61 -3.75 -9.09 -1.29
C LYS A 61 -3.06 -7.78 -1.66
N SER A 62 -1.97 -7.45 -0.95
CA SER A 62 -1.15 -6.27 -1.22
C SER A 62 -0.09 -6.51 -2.29
N GLY A 63 -0.02 -7.71 -2.86
CA GLY A 63 0.88 -8.03 -3.96
C GLY A 63 2.18 -8.69 -3.54
N PHE A 64 2.27 -9.23 -2.34
CA PHE A 64 3.49 -9.86 -1.81
C PHE A 64 3.30 -11.37 -1.61
N ALA A 65 4.41 -12.10 -1.63
CA ALA A 65 4.38 -13.55 -1.45
C ALA A 65 3.98 -13.96 -0.03
N GLY A 66 4.31 -13.13 0.96
CA GLY A 66 4.00 -13.38 2.35
C GLY A 66 4.36 -12.18 3.22
N VAL A 67 4.19 -12.35 4.53
CA VAL A 67 4.40 -11.27 5.50
C VAL A 67 5.85 -10.75 5.49
N VAL A 68 6.83 -11.64 5.43
CA VAL A 68 8.25 -11.26 5.44
C VAL A 68 8.58 -10.43 4.19
N ASP A 69 8.09 -10.85 3.04
CA ASP A 69 8.29 -10.15 1.77
C ASP A 69 7.68 -8.75 1.83
N LEU A 70 6.47 -8.64 2.37
CA LEU A 70 5.80 -7.34 2.55
C LEU A 70 6.61 -6.43 3.48
N LEU A 71 7.05 -6.94 4.62
CA LEU A 71 7.74 -6.13 5.61
C LEU A 71 9.09 -5.61 5.11
N LYS A 72 9.79 -6.37 4.28
CA LYS A 72 11.04 -5.90 3.67
C LYS A 72 10.84 -4.67 2.80
N THR A 73 9.69 -4.58 2.14
CA THR A 73 9.37 -3.44 1.26
C THR A 73 8.69 -2.31 2.02
N ALA A 74 7.83 -2.63 2.98
CA ALA A 74 7.01 -1.64 3.68
C ALA A 74 7.82 -0.75 4.62
N LYS A 75 8.90 -1.27 5.21
CA LYS A 75 9.67 -0.53 6.19
C LYS A 75 10.72 0.34 5.50
N HIS A 76 10.55 1.65 5.62
CA HIS A 76 11.51 2.64 5.14
C HIS A 76 11.81 3.63 6.25
N GLY A 77 13.10 3.87 6.50
CA GLY A 77 13.55 4.84 7.50
C GLY A 77 13.17 4.44 8.92
N HIS A 78 12.67 5.40 9.69
CA HIS A 78 12.40 5.26 11.12
C HIS A 78 10.92 5.12 11.46
N GLY A 79 10.10 4.64 10.52
CA GLY A 79 8.68 4.43 10.77
C GLY A 79 8.43 3.38 11.83
N ASP A 80 7.45 3.61 12.70
CA ASP A 80 7.08 2.72 13.79
C ASP A 80 5.59 2.37 13.81
N LYS A 81 4.80 3.00 12.94
CA LYS A 81 3.35 2.78 12.86
C LYS A 81 3.00 2.08 11.56
N VAL A 82 2.09 1.11 11.66
CA VAL A 82 1.65 0.33 10.50
C VAL A 82 0.32 0.89 10.02
N TYR A 83 0.26 1.20 8.72
CA TYR A 83 -0.95 1.74 8.09
C TYR A 83 -1.42 0.83 6.98
N LEU A 84 -2.74 0.64 6.90
CA LEU A 84 -3.38 0.01 5.76
C LEU A 84 -4.01 1.10 4.91
N VAL A 85 -3.56 1.20 3.67
CA VAL A 85 -4.07 2.16 2.69
C VAL A 85 -4.93 1.38 1.68
N GLU A 86 -6.19 1.75 1.55
CA GLU A 86 -7.07 1.20 0.54
C GLU A 86 -7.25 2.25 -0.55
N PHE A 87 -7.20 1.81 -1.80
CA PHE A 87 -7.20 2.72 -2.95
C PHE A 87 -7.80 2.06 -4.18
N HIS A 88 -8.03 2.86 -5.21
CA HIS A 88 -8.36 2.38 -6.54
C HIS A 88 -7.57 3.17 -7.58
N TYR A 89 -7.43 2.61 -8.77
CA TYR A 89 -6.71 3.24 -9.86
C TYR A 89 -7.68 3.88 -10.85
N GLU A 90 -7.38 5.09 -11.29
CA GLU A 90 -8.09 5.79 -12.35
C GLU A 90 -7.11 6.05 -13.49
N GLY A 91 -7.44 5.50 -14.64
CA GLY A 91 -6.63 5.65 -15.84
C GLY A 91 -6.89 6.93 -16.64
#